data_87aa7bcddba2bbf87ffb87ca975b2c0a
#
_entry.id   87aa7bcddba2bbf87ffb87ca975b2c0a
#
_cell.length_a   1.000
_cell.length_b   1.000
_cell.length_c   1.000
_cell.angle_alpha   90.00
_cell.angle_beta   90.00
_cell.angle_gamma   90.00
#
_symmetry.space_group_name_H-M   'P 1'
#
loop_
_entity.id
_entity.type
_entity.pdbx_description
1 polymer ?
#
loop_
_entity_poly.entity_id
_entity_poly.type
_entity_poly.pdbx_seq_one_letter_code
_entity_poly.pdbx_strand_id
1 'polypeptide(L)'
;MSLPTIVIGAGVGGLTTGALLSNNGHKVMILEKSSKLGGRTAAMKYKNHILDNGFHIMPFYKKSAIFTILKNLGIESRLKLAKVDDIAFYADTGFHIYPKGMIDLLKLSLIPLKSRIRLLKLLLPLAFSSIEKTEEWDEIPLTKITGNLDADTNA
;
A
#
# COMPACT_ATOMS: atom_id res chain seq x y z
N MET A 1 40.07 5.97 4.79
CA MET A 1 38.79 5.26 5.07
C MET A 1 37.65 6.17 4.65
N SER A 2 36.77 5.69 3.78
CA SER A 2 35.61 6.48 3.36
C SER A 2 34.60 6.59 4.53
N LEU A 3 34.03 7.78 4.71
CA LEU A 3 32.98 8.01 5.68
C LEU A 3 31.69 7.22 5.28
N PRO A 4 30.92 6.72 6.24
CA PRO A 4 29.68 6.04 5.92
C PRO A 4 28.63 7.03 5.44
N THR A 5 27.77 6.59 4.51
CA THR A 5 26.53 7.28 4.19
C THR A 5 25.55 7.10 5.36
N ILE A 6 25.02 8.22 5.86
CA ILE A 6 24.09 8.20 7.00
C ILE A 6 22.67 8.26 6.45
N VAL A 7 21.81 7.29 6.86
CA VAL A 7 20.39 7.27 6.57
C VAL A 7 19.64 7.54 7.88
N ILE A 8 18.75 8.53 7.88
CA ILE A 8 17.97 8.91 9.07
C ILE A 8 16.58 8.28 8.99
N GLY A 9 16.27 7.43 9.96
CA GLY A 9 15.02 6.70 10.07
C GLY A 9 15.10 5.28 9.50
N ALA A 10 14.68 4.29 10.30
CA ALA A 10 14.61 2.88 9.92
C ALA A 10 13.17 2.42 9.61
N GLY A 11 12.38 3.26 8.95
CA GLY A 11 11.15 2.86 8.30
C GLY A 11 11.43 2.13 6.98
N VAL A 12 10.39 1.74 6.24
CA VAL A 12 10.52 1.01 4.96
C VAL A 12 11.45 1.75 3.99
N GLY A 13 11.28 3.07 3.83
CA GLY A 13 12.13 3.86 2.93
C GLY A 13 13.60 3.84 3.35
N GLY A 14 13.91 4.14 4.62
CA GLY A 14 15.29 4.16 5.10
C GLY A 14 15.97 2.79 5.07
N LEU A 15 15.25 1.72 5.44
CA LEU A 15 15.76 0.35 5.36
C LEU A 15 16.03 -0.06 3.90
N THR A 16 15.12 0.27 2.99
CA THR A 16 15.28 -0.01 1.56
C THR A 16 16.47 0.75 0.98
N THR A 17 16.57 2.06 1.25
CA THR A 17 17.69 2.89 0.78
C THR A 17 19.00 2.36 1.33
N GLY A 18 19.07 2.08 2.63
CA GLY A 18 20.26 1.52 3.25
C GLY A 18 20.69 0.18 2.66
N ALA A 19 19.73 -0.71 2.41
CA ALA A 19 19.99 -2.01 1.81
C ALA A 19 20.50 -1.89 0.37
N LEU A 20 19.89 -1.04 -0.46
CA LEU A 20 20.32 -0.81 -1.84
C LEU A 20 21.70 -0.17 -1.90
N LEU A 21 21.98 0.83 -1.09
CA LEU A 21 23.32 1.44 -1.01
C LEU A 21 24.37 0.42 -0.56
N SER A 22 24.08 -0.36 0.48
CA SER A 22 24.99 -1.41 0.96
C SER A 22 25.24 -2.48 -0.08
N ASN A 23 24.21 -2.89 -0.83
CA ASN A 23 24.33 -3.86 -1.93
C ASN A 23 25.22 -3.33 -3.07
N ASN A 24 25.29 -2.02 -3.23
CA ASN A 24 26.21 -1.35 -4.18
C ASN A 24 27.58 -0.99 -3.59
N GLY A 25 27.95 -1.59 -2.47
CA GLY A 25 29.29 -1.46 -1.89
C GLY A 25 29.51 -0.20 -1.02
N HIS A 26 28.47 0.59 -0.77
CA HIS A 26 28.58 1.73 0.14
C HIS A 26 28.58 1.28 1.60
N LYS A 27 29.43 1.90 2.42
CA LYS A 27 29.33 1.79 3.86
C LYS A 27 28.13 2.63 4.34
N VAL A 28 27.17 2.01 5.01
CA VAL A 28 25.91 2.67 5.42
C VAL A 28 25.74 2.59 6.92
N MET A 29 25.25 3.67 7.52
CA MET A 29 24.82 3.74 8.90
C MET A 29 23.38 4.26 8.92
N ILE A 30 22.48 3.50 9.56
CA ILE A 30 21.07 3.91 9.72
C ILE A 30 20.86 4.36 11.17
N LEU A 31 20.37 5.58 11.35
CA LEU A 31 20.04 6.15 12.65
C LEU A 31 18.52 6.11 12.85
N GLU A 32 18.06 5.45 13.91
CA GLU A 32 16.64 5.35 14.26
C GLU A 32 16.43 5.85 15.70
N LYS A 33 15.43 6.72 15.90
CA LYS A 33 15.09 7.26 17.22
C LYS A 33 14.31 6.29 18.11
N SER A 34 13.59 5.34 17.49
CA SER A 34 12.80 4.36 18.20
C SER A 34 13.63 3.11 18.52
N SER A 35 13.27 2.41 19.59
CA SER A 35 13.81 1.09 19.89
C SER A 35 13.31 -0.01 18.93
N LYS A 36 12.35 0.30 18.04
CA LYS A 36 11.76 -0.63 17.08
C LYS A 36 12.04 -0.16 15.66
N LEU A 37 12.51 -1.08 14.82
CA LEU A 37 12.70 -0.85 13.39
C LEU A 37 11.39 -1.06 12.63
N GLY A 38 11.29 -0.51 11.42
CA GLY A 38 10.16 -0.72 10.52
C GLY A 38 9.19 0.47 10.45
N GLY A 39 9.22 1.40 11.40
CA GLY A 39 8.32 2.55 11.41
C GLY A 39 6.85 2.12 11.42
N ARG A 40 6.05 2.52 10.44
CA ARG A 40 4.63 2.15 10.30
C ARG A 40 4.40 0.68 9.99
N THR A 41 5.40 -0.03 9.48
CA THR A 41 5.35 -1.47 9.22
C THR A 41 5.98 -2.29 10.35
N ALA A 42 6.31 -1.65 11.48
CA ALA A 42 6.82 -2.37 12.64
C ALA A 42 5.72 -3.26 13.24
N ALA A 43 6.14 -4.39 13.79
CA ALA A 43 5.28 -5.25 14.60
C ALA A 43 5.67 -5.14 16.07
N MET A 44 4.72 -5.36 16.96
CA MET A 44 4.96 -5.41 18.40
C MET A 44 4.60 -6.78 18.94
N LYS A 45 5.42 -7.27 19.89
CA LYS A 45 5.07 -8.46 20.65
C LYS A 45 4.21 -8.06 21.85
N TYR A 46 3.02 -8.66 21.92
CA TYR A 46 2.14 -8.52 23.07
C TYR A 46 1.76 -9.91 23.59
N LYS A 47 2.21 -10.26 24.78
CA LYS A 47 2.11 -11.62 25.35
C LYS A 47 2.68 -12.64 24.34
N ASN A 48 1.86 -13.60 23.89
CA ASN A 48 2.24 -14.64 22.92
C ASN A 48 1.85 -14.31 21.47
N HIS A 49 1.43 -13.05 21.21
CA HIS A 49 1.00 -12.60 19.89
C HIS A 49 1.97 -11.58 19.30
N ILE A 50 2.08 -11.57 17.99
CA ILE A 50 2.72 -10.51 17.22
C ILE A 50 1.59 -9.69 16.62
N LEU A 51 1.55 -8.41 16.98
CA LEU A 51 0.57 -7.46 16.49
C LEU A 51 1.24 -6.48 15.53
N ASP A 52 0.66 -6.31 14.37
CA ASP A 52 1.13 -5.34 13.40
C ASP A 52 0.69 -3.93 13.78
N ASN A 53 1.59 -2.94 13.66
CA ASN A 53 1.27 -1.55 13.94
C ASN A 53 0.52 -0.86 12.81
N GLY A 54 0.51 -1.45 11.63
CA GLY A 54 -0.08 -0.86 10.45
C GLY A 54 -0.63 -1.91 9.49
N PHE A 55 -0.97 -1.44 8.31
CA PHE A 55 -1.55 -2.25 7.27
C PHE A 55 -0.46 -2.97 6.48
N HIS A 56 -0.49 -4.30 6.47
CA HIS A 56 0.53 -5.16 5.85
C HIS A 56 -0.01 -5.92 4.63
N ILE A 57 -0.74 -5.24 3.76
CA ILE A 57 -1.13 -5.82 2.47
C ILE A 57 -0.13 -5.39 1.41
N MET A 58 0.33 -6.34 0.63
CA MET A 58 1.14 -6.09 -0.56
C MET A 58 0.24 -6.20 -1.79
N PRO A 59 -0.26 -5.08 -2.33
CA PRO A 59 -0.99 -5.08 -3.58
C PRO A 59 -0.07 -5.47 -4.73
N PHE A 60 -0.65 -6.06 -5.77
CA PHE A 60 0.04 -6.43 -7.01
C PHE A 60 1.16 -7.47 -6.88
N TYR A 61 1.43 -8.03 -5.69
CA TYR A 61 2.38 -9.11 -5.45
C TYR A 61 3.71 -8.92 -6.21
N LYS A 62 4.00 -9.80 -7.20
CA LYS A 62 5.24 -9.75 -7.99
C LYS A 62 5.42 -8.49 -8.86
N LYS A 63 4.36 -7.73 -9.10
CA LYS A 63 4.40 -6.46 -9.83
C LYS A 63 4.61 -5.26 -8.92
N SER A 64 4.67 -5.45 -7.59
CA SER A 64 4.90 -4.37 -6.65
C SER A 64 6.36 -3.89 -6.67
N ALA A 65 6.57 -2.60 -6.42
CA ALA A 65 7.91 -2.01 -6.33
C ALA A 65 8.76 -2.70 -5.26
N ILE A 66 8.16 -3.06 -4.11
CA ILE A 66 8.87 -3.73 -3.04
C ILE A 66 9.37 -5.12 -3.46
N PHE A 67 8.57 -5.87 -4.23
CA PHE A 67 9.01 -7.18 -4.73
C PHE A 67 10.18 -7.04 -5.69
N THR A 68 10.17 -6.04 -6.56
CA THR A 68 11.29 -5.70 -7.46
C THR A 68 12.56 -5.39 -6.67
N ILE A 69 12.45 -4.59 -5.61
CA ILE A 69 13.58 -4.26 -4.74
C ILE A 69 14.13 -5.52 -4.05
N LEU A 70 13.28 -6.36 -3.47
CA LEU A 70 13.71 -7.60 -2.81
C LEU A 70 14.40 -8.56 -3.81
N LYS A 71 13.92 -8.62 -5.04
CA LYS A 71 14.55 -9.39 -6.12
C LYS A 71 15.93 -8.84 -6.46
N ASN A 72 16.07 -7.53 -6.60
CA ASN A 72 17.37 -6.89 -6.86
C ASN A 72 18.37 -7.11 -5.72
N LEU A 73 17.89 -7.26 -4.49
CA LEU A 73 18.70 -7.60 -3.33
C LEU A 73 18.95 -9.12 -3.16
N GLY A 74 18.34 -9.97 -4.00
CA GLY A 74 18.46 -11.44 -3.92
C GLY A 74 17.83 -12.05 -2.69
N ILE A 75 16.86 -11.38 -2.07
CA ILE A 75 16.20 -11.82 -0.82
C ILE A 75 14.70 -12.05 -0.95
N GLU A 76 14.15 -12.03 -2.16
CA GLU A 76 12.72 -12.22 -2.41
C GLU A 76 12.19 -13.57 -1.89
N SER A 77 13.03 -14.59 -1.86
CA SER A 77 12.69 -15.93 -1.34
C SER A 77 12.41 -15.95 0.17
N ARG A 78 12.88 -14.93 0.90
CA ARG A 78 12.61 -14.76 2.34
C ARG A 78 11.20 -14.24 2.60
N LEU A 79 10.55 -13.64 1.59
CA LEU A 79 9.21 -13.10 1.73
C LEU A 79 8.19 -14.22 1.66
N LYS A 80 7.51 -14.47 2.78
CA LYS A 80 6.38 -15.39 2.86
C LYS A 80 5.09 -14.60 2.81
N LEU A 81 4.34 -14.73 1.74
CA LEU A 81 3.05 -14.06 1.57
C LEU A 81 1.91 -15.07 1.69
N ALA A 82 0.92 -14.74 2.48
CA ALA A 82 -0.37 -15.43 2.47
C ALA A 82 -1.31 -14.71 1.51
N LYS A 83 -2.05 -15.47 0.71
CA LYS A 83 -3.11 -14.91 -0.11
C LYS A 83 -4.29 -14.54 0.78
N VAL A 84 -4.77 -13.33 0.64
CA VAL A 84 -6.02 -12.90 1.28
C VAL A 84 -7.14 -13.10 0.26
N ASP A 85 -8.02 -14.05 0.54
CA ASP A 85 -9.12 -14.39 -0.38
C ASP A 85 -10.28 -13.42 -0.24
N ASP A 86 -10.66 -13.08 0.98
CA ASP A 86 -11.75 -12.14 1.25
C ASP A 86 -11.37 -11.12 2.32
N ILE A 87 -11.66 -9.87 2.05
CA ILE A 87 -11.61 -8.79 3.02
C ILE A 87 -13.05 -8.35 3.25
N ALA A 88 -13.48 -8.35 4.49
CA ALA A 88 -14.78 -7.83 4.86
C ALA A 88 -14.63 -6.58 5.70
N PHE A 89 -15.57 -5.66 5.57
CA PHE A 89 -15.70 -4.49 6.44
C PHE A 89 -17.10 -4.48 7.05
N TYR A 90 -17.21 -3.90 8.21
CA TYR A 90 -18.49 -3.75 8.91
C TYR A 90 -19.00 -2.33 8.72
N ALA A 91 -20.26 -2.21 8.31
CA ALA A 91 -20.99 -0.95 8.23
C ALA A 91 -22.36 -1.11 8.88
N ASP A 92 -23.18 -0.07 8.95
CA ASP A 92 -24.46 -0.05 9.65
C ASP A 92 -25.41 -1.17 9.23
N THR A 93 -25.30 -1.64 7.99
CA THR A 93 -26.11 -2.74 7.43
C THR A 93 -25.50 -4.13 7.62
N GLY A 94 -24.36 -4.25 8.34
CA GLY A 94 -23.69 -5.52 8.61
C GLY A 94 -22.32 -5.70 7.91
N PHE A 95 -21.94 -6.96 7.73
CA PHE A 95 -20.67 -7.28 7.05
C PHE A 95 -20.81 -7.22 5.52
N HIS A 96 -19.87 -6.55 4.90
CA HIS A 96 -19.79 -6.43 3.45
C HIS A 96 -18.42 -6.93 2.97
N ILE A 97 -18.41 -7.73 1.92
CA ILE A 97 -17.16 -8.19 1.28
C ILE A 97 -16.62 -7.06 0.40
N TYR A 98 -15.34 -6.80 0.54
CA TYR A 98 -14.65 -5.81 -0.28
C TYR A 98 -14.69 -6.23 -1.76
N PRO A 99 -15.12 -5.36 -2.68
CA PRO A 99 -15.21 -5.70 -4.10
C PRO A 99 -13.81 -5.98 -4.68
N LYS A 100 -13.65 -7.14 -5.32
CA LYS A 100 -12.39 -7.57 -5.95
C LYS A 100 -12.28 -7.11 -7.40
N GLY A 101 -13.36 -6.63 -7.98
CA GLY A 101 -13.42 -6.18 -9.35
C GLY A 101 -14.63 -5.31 -9.65
N MET A 102 -14.73 -4.90 -10.90
CA MET A 102 -15.77 -3.96 -11.34
C MET A 102 -17.18 -4.53 -11.20
N ILE A 103 -17.35 -5.84 -11.42
CA ILE A 103 -18.65 -6.51 -11.27
C ILE A 103 -19.08 -6.54 -9.80
N ASP A 104 -18.13 -6.79 -8.88
CA ASP A 104 -18.42 -6.80 -7.44
C ASP A 104 -18.73 -5.39 -6.94
N LEU A 105 -18.06 -4.37 -7.50
CA LEU A 105 -18.38 -2.97 -7.20
C LEU A 105 -19.82 -2.62 -7.60
N LEU A 106 -20.29 -3.12 -8.73
CA LEU A 106 -21.70 -2.93 -9.15
C LEU A 106 -22.69 -3.62 -8.22
N LYS A 107 -22.31 -4.74 -7.60
CA LYS A 107 -23.15 -5.50 -6.67
C LYS A 107 -23.12 -4.95 -5.24
N LEU A 108 -22.19 -4.04 -4.92
CA LEU A 108 -22.03 -3.50 -3.57
C LEU A 108 -23.23 -2.60 -3.20
N SER A 109 -24.19 -3.17 -2.47
CA SER A 109 -25.44 -2.47 -2.08
C SER A 109 -25.26 -1.34 -1.09
N LEU A 110 -24.09 -1.22 -0.47
CA LEU A 110 -23.76 -0.21 0.53
C LEU A 110 -23.80 1.23 -0.01
N ILE A 111 -23.52 1.40 -1.29
CA ILE A 111 -23.54 2.71 -1.95
C ILE A 111 -24.60 2.74 -3.05
N PRO A 112 -25.24 3.88 -3.28
CA PRO A 112 -26.26 4.04 -4.32
C PRO A 112 -25.74 3.64 -5.71
N LEU A 113 -26.61 3.09 -6.55
CA LEU A 113 -26.23 2.62 -7.89
C LEU A 113 -25.57 3.74 -8.74
N LYS A 114 -26.06 4.96 -8.62
CA LYS A 114 -25.51 6.13 -9.31
C LYS A 114 -24.03 6.35 -8.94
N SER A 115 -23.69 6.25 -7.64
CA SER A 115 -22.32 6.39 -7.14
C SER A 115 -21.43 5.22 -7.58
N ARG A 116 -21.96 3.99 -7.66
CA ARG A 116 -21.22 2.83 -8.20
C ARG A 116 -20.83 3.05 -9.66
N ILE A 117 -21.80 3.53 -10.48
CA ILE A 117 -21.54 3.83 -11.90
C ILE A 117 -20.50 4.96 -12.02
N ARG A 118 -20.58 5.98 -11.16
CA ARG A 118 -19.61 7.09 -11.16
C ARG A 118 -18.20 6.59 -10.79
N LEU A 119 -18.06 5.75 -9.76
CA LEU A 119 -16.80 5.11 -9.40
C LEU A 119 -16.26 4.24 -10.54
N LEU A 120 -17.09 3.47 -11.22
CA LEU A 120 -16.66 2.67 -12.35
C LEU A 120 -16.12 3.53 -13.50
N LYS A 121 -16.79 4.61 -13.84
CA LYS A 121 -16.32 5.56 -14.87
C LYS A 121 -14.97 6.18 -14.50
N LEU A 122 -14.72 6.40 -13.22
CA LEU A 122 -13.44 6.90 -12.70
C LEU A 122 -12.34 5.84 -12.76
N LEU A 123 -12.64 4.61 -12.33
CA LEU A 123 -11.66 3.52 -12.22
C LEU A 123 -11.33 2.86 -13.56
N LEU A 124 -12.27 2.86 -14.51
CA LEU A 124 -12.09 2.20 -15.80
C LEU A 124 -10.89 2.74 -16.60
N PRO A 125 -10.70 4.07 -16.76
CA PRO A 125 -9.51 4.61 -17.41
C PRO A 125 -8.21 4.23 -16.69
N LEU A 126 -8.21 4.21 -15.35
CA LEU A 126 -7.05 3.83 -14.53
C LEU A 126 -6.64 2.38 -14.75
N ALA A 127 -7.61 1.46 -14.88
CA ALA A 127 -7.34 0.05 -15.10
C ALA A 127 -6.60 -0.24 -16.42
N PHE A 128 -6.71 0.68 -17.41
CA PHE A 128 -6.06 0.58 -18.72
C PHE A 128 -4.95 1.62 -18.92
N SER A 129 -4.64 2.44 -17.92
CA SER A 129 -3.57 3.44 -18.00
C SER A 129 -2.20 2.80 -17.76
N SER A 130 -1.18 3.32 -18.41
CA SER A 130 0.22 3.04 -18.07
C SER A 130 0.59 3.77 -16.77
N ILE A 131 1.67 3.33 -16.13
CA ILE A 131 2.18 3.95 -14.89
C ILE A 131 2.51 5.42 -15.14
N GLU A 132 3.14 5.73 -16.29
CA GLU A 132 3.52 7.10 -16.66
C GLU A 132 2.31 8.05 -16.74
N LYS A 133 1.18 7.56 -17.26
CA LYS A 133 -0.07 8.33 -17.28
C LYS A 133 -0.67 8.56 -15.90
N THR A 134 -0.44 7.64 -14.95
CA THR A 134 -0.92 7.82 -13.58
C THR A 134 -0.08 8.82 -12.78
N GLU A 135 1.20 9.01 -13.13
CA GLU A 135 2.07 10.02 -12.52
C GLU A 135 1.57 11.45 -12.77
N GLU A 136 0.92 11.71 -13.91
CA GLU A 136 0.29 13.02 -14.19
C GLU A 136 -0.83 13.36 -13.18
N TRP A 137 -1.37 12.35 -12.48
CA TRP A 137 -2.44 12.51 -11.51
C TRP A 137 -1.94 12.73 -10.08
N ASP A 138 -0.66 12.50 -9.81
CA ASP A 138 -0.07 12.67 -8.48
C ASP A 138 -0.17 14.12 -7.97
N GLU A 139 -0.16 15.10 -8.90
CA GLU A 139 -0.35 16.53 -8.61
C GLU A 139 -1.82 16.93 -8.43
N ILE A 140 -2.77 16.03 -8.75
CA ILE A 140 -4.19 16.34 -8.72
C ILE A 140 -4.80 15.86 -7.41
N PRO A 141 -5.33 16.74 -6.55
CA PRO A 141 -6.02 16.32 -5.33
C PRO A 141 -7.16 15.33 -5.64
N LEU A 142 -7.26 14.26 -4.85
CA LEU A 142 -8.27 13.21 -5.04
C LEU A 142 -9.70 13.80 -5.11
N THR A 143 -9.98 14.84 -4.33
CA THR A 143 -11.26 15.56 -4.33
C THR A 143 -11.62 16.18 -5.68
N LYS A 144 -10.63 16.58 -6.50
CA LYS A 144 -10.88 17.06 -7.87
C LYS A 144 -11.23 15.91 -8.81
N ILE A 145 -10.63 14.73 -8.59
CA ILE A 145 -10.86 13.53 -9.42
C ILE A 145 -12.22 12.92 -9.09
N THR A 146 -12.54 12.80 -7.80
CA THR A 146 -13.79 12.18 -7.34
C THR A 146 -15.00 13.10 -7.43
N GLY A 147 -14.76 14.43 -7.48
CA GLY A 147 -15.84 15.40 -7.38
C GLY A 147 -16.59 15.25 -6.04
N ASN A 148 -17.82 15.78 -5.98
CA ASN A 148 -18.69 15.61 -4.82
C ASN A 148 -19.36 14.21 -4.83
N LEU A 149 -18.58 13.14 -4.65
CA LEU A 149 -19.15 11.80 -4.42
C LEU A 149 -20.05 11.77 -3.17
N ASP A 150 -19.72 12.63 -2.19
CA ASP A 150 -20.44 12.73 -0.92
C ASP A 150 -21.79 13.47 -1.01
N ALA A 151 -22.02 14.25 -2.07
CA ALA A 151 -23.28 14.98 -2.22
C ALA A 151 -24.50 14.06 -2.47
N ASP A 152 -24.24 12.80 -2.89
CA ASP A 152 -25.31 11.83 -3.15
C ASP A 152 -25.60 10.90 -1.95
N THR A 153 -24.85 11.01 -0.84
CA THR A 153 -25.01 10.16 0.35
C THR A 153 -25.92 10.78 1.44
N ASN A 154 -26.29 12.06 1.29
CA ASN A 154 -27.16 12.78 2.21
C ASN A 154 -28.59 12.99 1.67
N ALA A 155 -29.05 12.16 0.75
CA ALA A 155 -30.43 12.18 0.25
C ALA A 155 -31.18 10.91 0.61
#